data_57890866008091d73b8d911ebd3ec587
#
_entry.id   57890866008091d73b8d911ebd3ec587
#
_cell.length_a   1.000
_cell.length_b   1.000
_cell.length_c   1.000
_cell.angle_alpha   90.00
_cell.angle_beta   90.00
_cell.angle_gamma   90.00
#
_symmetry.space_group_name_H-M   'P 1'
#
loop_
_entity.id
_entity.type
_entity.pdbx_description
1 polymer ?
#
loop_
_entity_poly.entity_id
_entity_poly.type
_entity_poly.pdbx_seq_one_letter_code
_entity_poly.pdbx_strand_id
1 'polypeptide(L)'
;MKKLLMAMLALVMMAGCSSETAKPAQVEKPQPKPAEFVTGRAAFQKLFIAARGWARDAQPYRLESMITDDSKGKEGKSAVWRASFGSPLQRGVKAYTWSGEVSSDRGINPGTEDTYSPSNTSTQIFDVAFLKVDSDQALETAQKHGGEKLLAKEPDTPVLYILDWSRPTNELIWHVIYGNNRDDYKLRVAVNASSGDFIRVEK
;
A
#
# COMPACT_ATOMS: atom_id res chain seq x y z
N MET A 1 -24.42 -30.38 83.18
CA MET A 1 -23.78 -31.51 83.88
C MET A 1 -22.78 -32.18 82.93
N LYS A 2 -21.57 -32.32 83.44
CA LYS A 2 -20.51 -33.29 83.06
C LYS A 2 -19.84 -33.01 81.65
N LYS A 3 -18.66 -32.46 81.71
CA LYS A 3 -17.27 -33.02 81.83
C LYS A 3 -16.72 -33.47 80.51
N LEU A 4 -15.75 -32.70 79.94
CA LEU A 4 -14.28 -32.90 80.06
C LEU A 4 -13.78 -34.13 79.33
N LEU A 5 -12.99 -33.99 78.29
CA LEU A 5 -11.57 -34.38 78.28
C LEU A 5 -10.82 -33.95 77.05
N MET A 6 -9.66 -33.43 77.30
CA MET A 6 -8.53 -33.12 76.42
C MET A 6 -8.04 -34.36 75.61
N ALA A 7 -7.63 -34.17 74.40
CA ALA A 7 -6.50 -34.91 73.84
C ALA A 7 -5.80 -34.03 72.76
N MET A 8 -4.61 -33.61 73.11
CA MET A 8 -3.63 -32.94 72.33
C MET A 8 -2.99 -33.98 71.41
N LEU A 9 -3.04 -33.77 70.08
CA LEU A 9 -2.20 -34.51 69.15
C LEU A 9 -1.53 -33.54 68.23
N ALA A 10 -0.24 -33.33 68.46
CA ALA A 10 0.66 -32.54 67.57
C ALA A 10 0.88 -33.31 66.29
N LEU A 11 0.46 -32.74 65.16
CA LEU A 11 0.81 -33.23 63.80
C LEU A 11 1.79 -32.27 63.17
N VAL A 12 3.03 -32.73 63.11
CA VAL A 12 4.14 -32.08 62.41
C VAL A 12 3.83 -32.10 60.90
N MET A 13 3.49 -30.96 60.30
CA MET A 13 3.41 -30.82 58.88
C MET A 13 4.82 -30.58 58.34
N MET A 14 5.37 -31.60 57.68
CA MET A 14 6.52 -31.44 56.78
C MET A 14 6.08 -30.63 55.54
N ALA A 15 6.52 -29.40 55.49
CA ALA A 15 6.41 -28.58 54.25
C ALA A 15 7.40 -29.16 53.24
N GLY A 16 6.89 -29.98 52.35
CA GLY A 16 7.62 -30.37 51.12
C GLY A 16 7.65 -29.19 50.15
N CYS A 17 8.77 -28.51 50.04
CA CYS A 17 9.05 -27.61 48.92
C CYS A 17 9.14 -28.43 47.64
N SER A 18 8.04 -28.56 46.93
CA SER A 18 8.03 -28.99 45.53
C SER A 18 8.52 -27.81 44.68
N SER A 19 9.77 -27.85 44.27
CA SER A 19 10.29 -26.95 43.24
C SER A 19 9.71 -27.39 41.90
N GLU A 20 8.55 -26.86 41.55
CA GLU A 20 8.05 -26.88 40.16
C GLU A 20 9.02 -26.07 39.33
N THR A 21 9.80 -26.77 38.53
CA THR A 21 10.60 -26.18 37.44
C THR A 21 9.62 -25.53 36.46
N ALA A 22 9.51 -24.20 36.52
CA ALA A 22 8.70 -23.44 35.56
C ALA A 22 9.15 -23.82 34.14
N LYS A 23 8.24 -24.47 33.40
CA LYS A 23 8.43 -24.72 31.99
C LYS A 23 8.78 -23.37 31.30
N PRO A 24 9.84 -23.29 30.51
CA PRO A 24 10.13 -22.06 29.74
C PRO A 24 8.89 -21.65 28.96
N ALA A 25 8.44 -20.42 29.17
CA ALA A 25 7.36 -19.85 28.35
C ALA A 25 7.76 -20.02 26.88
N GLN A 26 6.98 -20.79 26.14
CA GLN A 26 7.12 -20.83 24.68
C GLN A 26 6.86 -19.43 24.18
N VAL A 27 7.89 -18.77 23.67
CA VAL A 27 7.77 -17.53 22.92
C VAL A 27 6.94 -17.87 21.68
N GLU A 28 5.65 -17.56 21.70
CA GLU A 28 4.79 -17.68 20.53
C GLU A 28 5.46 -16.90 19.39
N LYS A 29 5.80 -17.61 18.32
CA LYS A 29 6.29 -16.95 17.10
C LYS A 29 5.20 -15.97 16.66
N PRO A 30 5.54 -14.69 16.37
CA PRO A 30 4.57 -13.72 15.89
C PRO A 30 3.82 -14.30 14.69
N GLN A 31 2.51 -14.37 14.78
CA GLN A 31 1.69 -14.78 13.63
C GLN A 31 1.90 -13.78 12.48
N PRO A 32 2.06 -14.25 11.24
CA PRO A 32 2.18 -13.37 10.10
C PRO A 32 0.97 -12.44 10.04
N LYS A 33 1.21 -11.13 9.98
CA LYS A 33 0.13 -10.17 9.80
C LYS A 33 -0.50 -10.39 8.42
N PRO A 34 -1.84 -10.40 8.29
CA PRO A 34 -2.52 -10.55 7.01
C PRO A 34 -2.08 -9.47 6.02
N ALA A 35 -2.27 -9.71 4.72
CA ALA A 35 -2.01 -8.72 3.69
C ALA A 35 -2.85 -7.46 3.92
N GLU A 36 -2.23 -6.29 3.71
CA GLU A 36 -2.85 -4.98 3.84
C GLU A 36 -3.07 -4.41 2.43
N PHE A 37 -4.29 -4.00 2.12
CA PHE A 37 -4.64 -3.36 0.85
C PHE A 37 -5.01 -1.90 1.13
N VAL A 38 -4.36 -0.97 0.44
CA VAL A 38 -4.61 0.46 0.63
C VAL A 38 -4.87 1.16 -0.70
N THR A 39 -5.50 2.33 -0.65
CA THR A 39 -5.69 3.21 -1.81
C THR A 39 -4.38 3.88 -2.22
N GLY A 40 -4.37 4.46 -3.42
CA GLY A 40 -3.19 5.14 -3.95
C GLY A 40 -2.71 6.29 -3.09
N ARG A 41 -3.63 7.14 -2.59
CA ARG A 41 -3.24 8.25 -1.71
C ARG A 41 -2.71 7.78 -0.35
N ALA A 42 -3.28 6.73 0.21
CA ALA A 42 -2.80 6.18 1.48
C ALA A 42 -1.38 5.60 1.35
N ALA A 43 -1.09 4.90 0.25
CA ALA A 43 0.26 4.44 -0.06
C ALA A 43 1.20 5.62 -0.37
N PHE A 44 0.73 6.58 -1.17
CA PHE A 44 1.51 7.76 -1.57
C PHE A 44 2.01 8.55 -0.36
N GLN A 45 1.16 8.78 0.66
CA GLN A 45 1.56 9.49 1.88
C GLN A 45 2.74 8.81 2.58
N LYS A 46 2.70 7.49 2.70
CA LYS A 46 3.82 6.71 3.29
C LYS A 46 5.10 6.85 2.48
N LEU A 47 5.00 6.74 1.15
CA LEU A 47 6.12 6.80 0.21
C LEU A 47 6.70 8.22 0.09
N PHE A 48 5.86 9.25 0.15
CA PHE A 48 6.29 10.64 0.08
C PHE A 48 7.11 11.06 1.31
N ILE A 49 6.74 10.57 2.51
CA ILE A 49 7.54 10.78 3.72
C ILE A 49 8.96 10.21 3.53
N ALA A 50 9.06 8.99 2.99
CA ALA A 50 10.37 8.36 2.72
C ALA A 50 11.17 9.15 1.68
N ALA A 51 10.51 9.62 0.62
CA ALA A 51 11.15 10.44 -0.42
C ALA A 51 11.66 11.79 0.13
N ARG A 52 10.90 12.44 1.01
CA ARG A 52 11.31 13.68 1.69
C ARG A 52 12.47 13.46 2.66
N GLY A 53 12.63 12.26 3.18
CA GLY A 53 13.81 11.83 3.95
C GLY A 53 15.06 11.68 3.09
N TRP A 54 14.91 11.29 1.81
CA TRP A 54 16.01 11.23 0.85
C TRP A 54 16.39 12.62 0.32
N ALA A 55 15.42 13.40 -0.15
CA ALA A 55 15.62 14.74 -0.68
C ALA A 55 14.50 15.69 -0.21
N ARG A 56 14.87 16.81 0.41
CA ARG A 56 13.90 17.78 0.95
C ARG A 56 13.03 18.43 -0.11
N ASP A 57 13.49 18.48 -1.35
CA ASP A 57 12.80 19.01 -2.53
C ASP A 57 12.19 17.91 -3.41
N ALA A 58 12.18 16.66 -2.94
CA ALA A 58 11.58 15.55 -3.70
C ALA A 58 10.14 15.86 -4.08
N GLN A 59 9.84 15.76 -5.37
CA GLN A 59 8.51 15.90 -5.96
C GLN A 59 8.16 14.62 -6.72
N PRO A 60 6.90 14.17 -6.65
CA PRO A 60 6.48 12.97 -7.38
C PRO A 60 6.40 13.24 -8.87
N TYR A 61 6.69 12.22 -9.69
CA TYR A 61 6.37 12.24 -11.10
C TYR A 61 5.50 11.05 -11.54
N ARG A 62 5.36 10.02 -10.67
CA ARG A 62 4.50 8.87 -10.94
C ARG A 62 4.13 8.15 -9.64
N LEU A 63 2.89 7.65 -9.60
CA LEU A 63 2.44 6.65 -8.64
C LEU A 63 1.76 5.53 -9.43
N GLU A 64 2.07 4.27 -9.09
CA GLU A 64 1.47 3.13 -9.77
C GLU A 64 1.21 1.96 -8.81
N SER A 65 0.07 1.27 -9.01
CA SER A 65 -0.17 0.00 -8.35
C SER A 65 0.52 -1.13 -9.10
N MET A 66 0.85 -2.19 -8.40
CA MET A 66 1.41 -3.39 -9.00
C MET A 66 0.43 -4.56 -8.81
N ILE A 67 0.27 -5.37 -9.86
CA ILE A 67 -0.47 -6.62 -9.78
C ILE A 67 0.47 -7.67 -9.22
N THR A 68 -0.02 -8.40 -8.22
CA THR A 68 0.63 -9.58 -7.67
C THR A 68 -0.38 -10.71 -7.60
N ASP A 69 0.04 -11.92 -7.21
CA ASP A 69 -0.88 -13.06 -7.09
C ASP A 69 -2.02 -12.76 -6.11
N ASP A 70 -1.73 -12.04 -5.04
CA ASP A 70 -2.68 -11.69 -3.99
C ASP A 70 -3.41 -10.37 -4.23
N SER A 71 -2.91 -9.52 -5.16
CA SER A 71 -3.44 -8.17 -5.39
C SER A 71 -3.82 -7.94 -6.85
N LYS A 72 -5.12 -7.97 -7.14
CA LYS A 72 -5.70 -7.71 -8.47
C LYS A 72 -6.21 -6.26 -8.63
N GLY A 73 -5.90 -5.37 -7.71
CA GLY A 73 -6.26 -3.94 -7.78
C GLY A 73 -7.76 -3.66 -7.66
N LYS A 74 -8.56 -4.55 -7.12
CA LYS A 74 -9.99 -4.36 -6.95
C LYS A 74 -10.30 -3.26 -5.93
N GLU A 75 -11.46 -2.62 -6.04
CA GLU A 75 -11.94 -1.58 -5.12
C GLU A 75 -11.02 -0.35 -5.02
N GLY A 76 -10.21 -0.08 -6.03
CA GLY A 76 -9.28 1.05 -5.97
C GLY A 76 -8.08 0.84 -5.05
N LYS A 77 -7.85 -0.39 -4.57
CA LYS A 77 -6.81 -0.73 -3.60
C LYS A 77 -5.80 -1.72 -4.18
N SER A 78 -4.57 -1.65 -3.69
CA SER A 78 -3.53 -2.64 -3.99
C SER A 78 -2.70 -2.95 -2.74
N ALA A 79 -2.13 -4.14 -2.71
CA ALA A 79 -1.16 -4.54 -1.70
C ALA A 79 0.25 -3.99 -2.01
N VAL A 80 0.52 -3.60 -3.26
CA VAL A 80 1.83 -3.05 -3.65
C VAL A 80 1.65 -1.79 -4.48
N TRP A 81 2.32 -0.72 -4.03
CA TRP A 81 2.36 0.59 -4.69
C TRP A 81 3.80 1.05 -4.85
N ARG A 82 4.10 1.61 -6.02
CA ARG A 82 5.39 2.23 -6.31
C ARG A 82 5.19 3.70 -6.62
N ALA A 83 5.92 4.57 -5.94
CA ALA A 83 5.98 5.99 -6.27
C ALA A 83 7.39 6.38 -6.68
N SER A 84 7.50 7.21 -7.70
CA SER A 84 8.77 7.70 -8.24
C SER A 84 8.86 9.20 -8.05
N PHE A 85 10.02 9.66 -7.58
CA PHE A 85 10.27 11.04 -7.19
C PHE A 85 11.51 11.58 -7.89
N GLY A 86 11.46 12.87 -8.23
CA GLY A 86 12.60 13.62 -8.72
C GLY A 86 13.00 14.71 -7.73
N SER A 87 14.31 14.93 -7.58
CA SER A 87 14.90 16.03 -6.84
C SER A 87 15.71 16.91 -7.80
N PRO A 88 15.21 18.09 -8.17
CA PRO A 88 15.98 19.05 -8.97
C PRO A 88 17.30 19.48 -8.33
N LEU A 89 17.33 19.66 -7.01
CA LEU A 89 18.52 20.10 -6.27
C LEU A 89 19.62 19.03 -6.26
N GLN A 90 19.25 17.77 -6.03
CA GLN A 90 20.20 16.64 -6.06
C GLN A 90 20.44 16.11 -7.47
N ARG A 91 19.63 16.56 -8.47
CA ARG A 91 19.66 16.06 -9.84
C ARG A 91 19.48 14.55 -9.91
N GLY A 92 18.70 14.01 -8.99
CA GLY A 92 18.43 12.58 -8.84
C GLY A 92 16.96 12.23 -9.00
N VAL A 93 16.68 10.98 -9.42
CA VAL A 93 15.37 10.34 -9.33
C VAL A 93 15.48 9.09 -8.47
N LYS A 94 14.44 8.80 -7.71
CA LYS A 94 14.39 7.61 -6.88
C LYS A 94 12.98 7.10 -6.73
N ALA A 95 12.80 5.79 -6.86
CA ALA A 95 11.53 5.14 -6.60
C ALA A 95 11.50 4.53 -5.21
N TYR A 96 10.31 4.47 -4.63
CA TYR A 96 10.02 3.75 -3.40
C TYR A 96 8.83 2.85 -3.64
N THR A 97 8.90 1.62 -3.11
CA THR A 97 7.80 0.67 -3.16
C THR A 97 7.29 0.44 -1.75
N TRP A 98 5.98 0.55 -1.55
CA TRP A 98 5.30 0.09 -0.36
C TRP A 98 4.66 -1.26 -0.64
N SER A 99 4.90 -2.24 0.23
CA SER A 99 4.27 -3.55 0.19
C SER A 99 3.51 -3.81 1.49
N GLY A 100 2.25 -4.17 1.36
CA GLY A 100 1.39 -4.70 2.43
C GLY A 100 1.30 -6.22 2.41
N GLU A 101 2.00 -6.91 1.50
CA GLU A 101 1.96 -8.36 1.37
C GLU A 101 2.57 -9.09 2.58
N VAL A 102 2.22 -10.36 2.70
CA VAL A 102 2.82 -11.26 3.71
C VAL A 102 4.15 -11.76 3.15
N SER A 103 5.15 -10.89 3.12
CA SER A 103 6.47 -11.19 2.57
C SER A 103 7.59 -10.55 3.40
N SER A 104 8.84 -10.91 3.11
CA SER A 104 10.03 -10.28 3.70
C SER A 104 10.13 -8.79 3.35
N ASP A 105 9.53 -8.38 2.23
CA ASP A 105 9.63 -7.02 1.68
C ASP A 105 8.47 -6.12 2.15
N ARG A 106 7.71 -6.57 3.16
CA ARG A 106 6.62 -5.76 3.73
C ARG A 106 7.15 -4.45 4.28
N GLY A 107 6.47 -3.35 3.91
CA GLY A 107 6.84 -2.00 4.30
C GLY A 107 7.35 -1.16 3.14
N ILE A 108 8.24 -0.21 3.42
CA ILE A 108 8.77 0.72 2.42
C ILE A 108 10.16 0.27 1.98
N ASN A 109 10.32 0.04 0.69
CA ASN A 109 11.55 -0.42 0.07
C ASN A 109 12.07 0.64 -0.91
N PRO A 110 13.27 1.19 -0.69
CA PRO A 110 13.88 2.14 -1.62
C PRO A 110 14.43 1.43 -2.85
N GLY A 111 14.20 2.02 -4.03
CA GLY A 111 14.84 1.63 -5.27
C GLY A 111 16.22 2.27 -5.45
N THR A 112 16.86 1.94 -6.56
CA THR A 112 18.13 2.54 -6.99
C THR A 112 17.90 4.00 -7.40
N GLU A 113 18.88 4.84 -7.11
CA GLU A 113 18.90 6.23 -7.56
C GLU A 113 19.43 6.32 -8.99
N ASP A 114 18.84 7.23 -9.79
CA ASP A 114 19.25 7.54 -11.15
C ASP A 114 19.21 9.06 -11.37
N THR A 115 19.65 9.51 -12.53
CA THR A 115 19.79 10.93 -12.84
C THR A 115 18.48 11.59 -13.22
N TYR A 116 18.17 12.75 -12.61
CA TYR A 116 17.04 13.61 -12.98
C TYR A 116 17.47 14.60 -14.07
N SER A 117 16.65 14.71 -15.11
CA SER A 117 16.75 15.77 -16.13
C SER A 117 15.41 16.47 -16.29
N PRO A 118 15.34 17.80 -16.15
CA PRO A 118 14.09 18.57 -16.36
C PRO A 118 13.54 18.48 -17.79
N SER A 119 14.41 18.17 -18.75
CA SER A 119 14.01 17.98 -20.15
C SER A 119 13.41 16.62 -20.46
N ASN A 120 13.57 15.65 -19.54
CA ASN A 120 13.01 14.32 -19.71
C ASN A 120 11.49 14.35 -19.44
N THR A 121 10.71 14.14 -20.50
CA THR A 121 9.23 14.15 -20.40
C THR A 121 8.66 13.00 -19.60
N SER A 122 9.40 11.90 -19.47
CA SER A 122 8.98 10.72 -18.71
C SER A 122 9.10 10.91 -17.20
N THR A 123 9.83 11.93 -16.74
CA THR A 123 10.03 12.27 -15.32
C THR A 123 9.45 13.65 -15.00
N GLN A 124 8.28 13.98 -15.57
CA GLN A 124 7.60 15.25 -15.30
C GLN A 124 7.10 15.26 -13.84
N ILE A 125 7.79 16.01 -13.01
CA ILE A 125 7.37 16.22 -11.62
C ILE A 125 6.10 17.06 -11.54
N PHE A 126 5.29 16.81 -10.52
CA PHE A 126 4.04 17.55 -10.27
C PHE A 126 3.89 17.95 -8.80
N ASP A 127 3.07 18.97 -8.56
CA ASP A 127 2.71 19.38 -7.20
C ASP A 127 1.66 18.42 -6.62
N VAL A 128 1.90 17.96 -5.41
CA VAL A 128 0.99 17.07 -4.65
C VAL A 128 -0.39 17.69 -4.39
N ALA A 129 -0.51 19.02 -4.44
CA ALA A 129 -1.77 19.74 -4.29
C ALA A 129 -2.80 19.38 -5.39
N PHE A 130 -2.35 18.86 -6.54
CA PHE A 130 -3.24 18.38 -7.60
C PHE A 130 -3.82 16.99 -7.30
N LEU A 131 -3.25 16.19 -6.40
CA LEU A 131 -3.75 14.88 -6.01
C LEU A 131 -4.88 15.01 -4.97
N LYS A 132 -6.09 15.31 -5.43
CA LYS A 132 -7.28 15.47 -4.57
C LYS A 132 -8.16 14.22 -4.58
N VAL A 133 -8.25 13.54 -5.70
CA VAL A 133 -9.05 12.32 -5.94
C VAL A 133 -8.19 11.09 -5.68
N ASP A 134 -8.71 10.13 -4.94
CA ASP A 134 -8.00 8.88 -4.67
C ASP A 134 -8.29 7.81 -5.74
N SER A 135 -7.57 6.71 -5.72
CA SER A 135 -7.67 5.62 -6.69
C SER A 135 -9.03 4.91 -6.69
N ASP A 136 -9.71 4.82 -5.55
CA ASP A 136 -11.07 4.27 -5.43
C ASP A 136 -12.10 5.17 -6.11
N GLN A 137 -12.02 6.48 -5.93
CA GLN A 137 -12.88 7.46 -6.60
C GLN A 137 -12.63 7.50 -8.12
N ALA A 138 -11.36 7.37 -8.53
CA ALA A 138 -11.01 7.25 -9.94
C ALA A 138 -11.59 5.95 -10.56
N LEU A 139 -11.58 4.83 -9.81
CA LEU A 139 -12.22 3.59 -10.22
C LEU A 139 -13.73 3.75 -10.40
N GLU A 140 -14.43 4.41 -9.48
CA GLU A 140 -15.87 4.66 -9.60
C GLU A 140 -16.22 5.42 -10.90
N THR A 141 -15.41 6.42 -11.25
CA THR A 141 -15.56 7.13 -12.52
C THR A 141 -15.31 6.21 -13.70
N ALA A 142 -14.23 5.42 -13.68
CA ALA A 142 -13.87 4.50 -14.75
C ALA A 142 -14.92 3.39 -14.95
N GLN A 143 -15.54 2.89 -13.87
CA GLN A 143 -16.62 1.90 -13.94
C GLN A 143 -17.80 2.42 -14.74
N LYS A 144 -18.24 3.66 -14.51
CA LYS A 144 -19.32 4.31 -15.26
C LYS A 144 -19.01 4.49 -16.76
N HIS A 145 -17.73 4.49 -17.11
CA HIS A 145 -17.23 4.66 -18.49
C HIS A 145 -16.70 3.38 -19.14
N GLY A 146 -17.33 2.24 -18.79
CA GLY A 146 -17.10 0.95 -19.44
C GLY A 146 -16.49 -0.14 -18.54
N GLY A 147 -15.89 0.24 -17.41
CA GLY A 147 -15.24 -0.69 -16.49
C GLY A 147 -16.21 -1.71 -15.90
N GLU A 148 -17.39 -1.27 -15.44
CA GLU A 148 -18.44 -2.17 -14.90
C GLU A 148 -18.87 -3.21 -15.94
N LYS A 149 -19.13 -2.79 -17.18
CA LYS A 149 -19.53 -3.70 -18.27
C LYS A 149 -18.45 -4.71 -18.60
N LEU A 150 -17.19 -4.32 -18.53
CA LEU A 150 -16.05 -5.20 -18.75
C LEU A 150 -15.94 -6.23 -17.64
N LEU A 151 -15.95 -5.79 -16.37
CA LEU A 151 -15.85 -6.69 -15.22
C LEU A 151 -17.05 -7.62 -15.07
N ALA A 152 -18.25 -7.22 -15.53
CA ALA A 152 -19.40 -8.09 -15.58
C ALA A 152 -19.21 -9.29 -16.54
N LYS A 153 -18.43 -9.09 -17.62
CA LYS A 153 -18.10 -10.15 -18.58
C LYS A 153 -16.89 -10.96 -18.18
N GLU A 154 -15.92 -10.31 -17.56
CA GLU A 154 -14.62 -10.86 -17.22
C GLU A 154 -14.21 -10.43 -15.81
N PRO A 155 -14.82 -11.06 -14.78
CA PRO A 155 -14.67 -10.63 -13.38
C PRO A 155 -13.26 -10.78 -12.82
N ASP A 156 -12.43 -11.61 -13.44
CA ASP A 156 -11.04 -11.84 -13.01
C ASP A 156 -10.03 -10.88 -13.63
N THR A 157 -10.49 -9.97 -14.51
CA THR A 157 -9.61 -8.95 -15.09
C THR A 157 -9.01 -8.08 -13.98
N PRO A 158 -7.67 -8.00 -13.90
CA PRO A 158 -7.02 -7.12 -12.93
C PRO A 158 -7.23 -5.63 -13.29
N VAL A 159 -7.11 -4.77 -12.28
CA VAL A 159 -7.20 -3.31 -12.46
C VAL A 159 -5.93 -2.67 -11.91
N LEU A 160 -5.24 -1.92 -12.76
CA LEU A 160 -4.08 -1.12 -12.37
C LEU A 160 -4.44 0.36 -12.33
N TYR A 161 -3.73 1.06 -11.49
CA TYR A 161 -3.84 2.51 -11.31
C TYR A 161 -2.48 3.14 -11.56
N ILE A 162 -2.44 4.13 -12.45
CA ILE A 162 -1.25 4.91 -12.71
C ILE A 162 -1.62 6.37 -12.63
N LEU A 163 -0.83 7.12 -11.89
CA LEU A 163 -0.96 8.57 -11.75
C LEU A 163 0.28 9.22 -12.30
N ASP A 164 0.12 10.07 -13.29
CA ASP A 164 1.20 10.92 -13.79
C ASP A 164 0.67 12.22 -14.41
N TRP A 165 1.61 13.14 -14.69
CA TRP A 165 1.29 14.43 -15.25
C TRP A 165 1.21 14.39 -16.76
N SER A 166 0.10 14.86 -17.31
CA SER A 166 -0.11 15.04 -18.75
C SER A 166 0.32 16.45 -19.18
N ARG A 167 1.45 16.57 -19.85
CA ARG A 167 1.89 17.85 -20.42
C ARG A 167 0.93 18.43 -21.46
N PRO A 168 0.35 17.64 -22.38
CA PRO A 168 -0.55 18.17 -23.41
C PRO A 168 -1.80 18.85 -22.82
N THR A 169 -2.33 18.34 -21.72
CA THR A 169 -3.53 18.87 -21.07
C THR A 169 -3.23 19.70 -19.82
N ASN A 170 -1.98 19.67 -19.35
CA ASN A 170 -1.53 20.31 -18.11
C ASN A 170 -2.35 19.86 -16.90
N GLU A 171 -2.59 18.56 -16.78
CA GLU A 171 -3.42 17.93 -15.74
C GLU A 171 -2.71 16.75 -15.11
N LEU A 172 -3.02 16.51 -13.83
CA LEU A 172 -2.68 15.26 -13.15
C LEU A 172 -3.78 14.23 -13.45
N ILE A 173 -3.40 13.08 -14.00
CA ILE A 173 -4.35 12.09 -14.52
C ILE A 173 -4.17 10.75 -13.80
N TRP A 174 -5.27 10.18 -13.33
CA TRP A 174 -5.38 8.77 -13.04
C TRP A 174 -5.70 8.01 -14.32
N HIS A 175 -4.85 7.06 -14.69
CA HIS A 175 -5.11 6.04 -15.70
C HIS A 175 -5.58 4.78 -14.99
N VAL A 176 -6.87 4.46 -15.10
CA VAL A 176 -7.47 3.21 -14.60
C VAL A 176 -7.43 2.20 -15.74
N ILE A 177 -6.65 1.14 -15.58
CA ILE A 177 -6.31 0.18 -16.62
C ILE A 177 -6.88 -1.19 -16.25
N TYR A 178 -7.77 -1.70 -17.06
CA TYR A 178 -8.34 -3.05 -16.93
C TYR A 178 -7.55 -4.02 -17.82
N GLY A 179 -6.63 -4.76 -17.23
CA GLY A 179 -5.69 -5.64 -17.94
C GLY A 179 -4.48 -5.99 -17.08
N ASN A 180 -3.51 -6.68 -17.68
CA ASN A 180 -2.33 -7.19 -16.97
C ASN A 180 -1.23 -6.12 -16.78
N ASN A 181 -1.12 -5.18 -17.71
CA ASN A 181 -0.11 -4.12 -17.69
C ASN A 181 -0.52 -2.95 -18.60
N ARG A 182 0.39 -2.00 -18.83
CA ARG A 182 0.16 -0.80 -19.64
C ARG A 182 -0.06 -1.09 -21.12
N ASP A 183 0.47 -2.18 -21.62
CA ASP A 183 0.50 -2.53 -23.04
C ASP A 183 -0.48 -3.65 -23.37
N ASP A 184 -0.83 -4.48 -22.36
CA ASP A 184 -1.80 -5.57 -22.45
C ASP A 184 -3.02 -5.26 -21.57
N TYR A 185 -3.97 -4.53 -22.17
CA TYR A 185 -5.21 -4.11 -21.50
C TYR A 185 -6.41 -4.17 -22.44
N LYS A 186 -7.60 -4.25 -21.85
CA LYS A 186 -8.89 -4.30 -22.56
C LYS A 186 -9.62 -2.96 -22.54
N LEU A 187 -9.38 -2.18 -21.49
CA LEU A 187 -9.95 -0.85 -21.32
C LEU A 187 -8.97 -0.01 -20.50
N ARG A 188 -8.81 1.24 -20.88
CA ARG A 188 -8.05 2.24 -20.12
C ARG A 188 -8.83 3.54 -20.10
N VAL A 189 -9.09 4.03 -18.88
CA VAL A 189 -9.89 5.24 -18.66
C VAL A 189 -9.04 6.29 -17.96
N ALA A 190 -9.01 7.49 -18.53
CA ALA A 190 -8.36 8.64 -17.94
C ALA A 190 -9.35 9.45 -17.12
N VAL A 191 -8.98 9.74 -15.86
CA VAL A 191 -9.76 10.50 -14.88
C VAL A 191 -8.91 11.63 -14.33
N ASN A 192 -9.45 12.84 -14.23
CA ASN A 192 -8.74 13.98 -13.66
C ASN A 192 -8.52 13.77 -12.15
N ALA A 193 -7.26 13.77 -11.71
CA ALA A 193 -6.91 13.50 -10.31
C ALA A 193 -7.21 14.66 -9.36
N SER A 194 -7.60 15.82 -9.89
CA SER A 194 -7.97 17.00 -9.09
C SER A 194 -9.48 17.15 -8.91
N SER A 195 -10.29 16.76 -9.90
CA SER A 195 -11.75 16.92 -9.88
C SER A 195 -12.52 15.60 -9.83
N GLY A 196 -11.93 14.49 -10.29
CA GLY A 196 -12.61 13.20 -10.44
C GLY A 196 -13.37 13.06 -11.75
N ASP A 197 -13.30 14.05 -12.63
CA ASP A 197 -14.02 14.05 -13.89
C ASP A 197 -13.44 13.03 -14.87
N PHE A 198 -14.31 12.40 -15.63
CA PHE A 198 -13.93 11.59 -16.77
C PHE A 198 -13.29 12.47 -17.86
N ILE A 199 -12.13 12.06 -18.36
CA ILE A 199 -11.45 12.75 -19.46
C ILE A 199 -11.72 12.03 -20.79
N ARG A 200 -11.36 10.74 -20.87
CA ARG A 200 -11.50 9.93 -22.08
C ARG A 200 -11.26 8.44 -21.81
N VAL A 201 -11.70 7.63 -22.76
CA VAL A 201 -11.18 6.26 -22.92
C VAL A 201 -9.92 6.36 -23.77
N GLU A 202 -8.85 5.75 -23.32
CA GLU A 202 -7.55 5.73 -24.01
C GLU A 202 -7.44 4.47 -24.89
N LYS A 203 -6.80 4.62 -26.04
CA LYS A 203 -6.58 3.54 -27.02
C LYS A 203 -5.09 3.21 -27.06
#